data_c8c244b735a4446a042d63ebb40b3a3c
#
_entry.id   c8c244b735a4446a042d63ebb40b3a3c
#
_cell.length_a   1.000
_cell.length_b   1.000
_cell.length_c   1.000
_cell.angle_alpha   90.00
_cell.angle_beta   90.00
_cell.angle_gamma   90.00
#
_symmetry.space_group_name_H-M   'P 1'
#
loop_
_entity.id
_entity.type
_entity.pdbx_description
1 polymer ?
#
loop_
_entity_poly.entity_id
_entity_poly.type
_entity_poly.pdbx_seq_one_letter_code
_entity_poly.pdbx_strand_id
1 'polypeptide(L)'
;MRKIVFIWMTLCLSVVALACGGNDPEVDGITGATEQPGGGNGSGSATLGKRSLVVYFSRAGENWQVGNVERGNTAVMVDYIKELANVDVFEIVPEKPYPEDYMECVRYVNDVEIPQNLRPAYKGDVENLADYDNIFIGGPIWSGQPPMIIRTFIEAHQSELSGKTFVPFGTHGGSGVSSYSSLIRSYFPNAKQLESLGIAGTDIRSASSKTRVENWLKRIGLDKESTNTNYDNDMEKAREEIQQYLSEWCKAMVDADTEKLSSMLADDIILRHITGQTQTKQEWLDEVASGSMDYHNIEQRDVNINFINSETADVSFTSIITATIWGSYGTWTLHNTMRLARINGRWIRVKDDYTSGINQIGSTSSTNVPEYTLGGVLTKGGKGIIIKNKRKYIRK
;
A
#
# COMPACT_ATOMS: atom_id res chain seq x y z
N MET A 1 -0.75 2.13 -59.20
CA MET A 1 -1.91 2.95 -59.64
C MET A 1 -3.15 2.56 -58.85
N ARG A 2 -3.84 3.55 -58.34
CA ARG A 2 -5.19 3.55 -57.72
C ARG A 2 -5.24 3.06 -56.29
N LYS A 3 -5.64 3.84 -55.36
CA LYS A 3 -6.31 5.10 -55.02
C LYS A 3 -7.01 4.87 -53.67
N ILE A 4 -6.68 5.70 -52.79
CA ILE A 4 -7.25 6.13 -51.52
C ILE A 4 -8.79 6.23 -51.56
N VAL A 5 -9.48 5.82 -50.53
CA VAL A 5 -10.73 6.45 -50.07
C VAL A 5 -10.76 6.53 -48.53
N PHE A 6 -10.75 7.77 -48.05
CA PHE A 6 -11.14 8.19 -46.73
C PHE A 6 -12.68 8.27 -46.62
N ILE A 7 -13.24 7.82 -45.54
CA ILE A 7 -14.58 8.27 -45.13
C ILE A 7 -14.54 8.67 -43.66
N TRP A 8 -14.73 9.96 -43.49
CA TRP A 8 -15.13 10.62 -42.24
C TRP A 8 -16.63 10.42 -42.03
N MET A 9 -17.08 10.18 -40.81
CA MET A 9 -18.42 10.61 -40.41
C MET A 9 -18.49 10.91 -38.92
N THR A 10 -18.89 12.12 -38.69
CA THR A 10 -19.10 12.98 -37.56
C THR A 10 -20.20 12.51 -36.58
N LEU A 11 -19.96 12.72 -35.31
CA LEU A 11 -20.71 13.43 -34.26
C LEU A 11 -22.26 13.34 -34.26
N CYS A 12 -22.84 12.87 -33.15
CA CYS A 12 -24.07 13.43 -32.61
C CYS A 12 -24.08 13.35 -31.06
N LEU A 13 -24.01 14.53 -30.45
CA LEU A 13 -24.40 14.82 -29.08
C LEU A 13 -25.92 14.70 -28.93
N SER A 14 -26.38 14.15 -27.81
CA SER A 14 -27.72 14.47 -27.29
C SER A 14 -27.68 14.46 -25.76
N VAL A 15 -27.75 15.65 -25.21
CA VAL A 15 -28.05 15.99 -23.82
C VAL A 15 -29.57 15.92 -23.62
N VAL A 16 -30.04 15.22 -22.59
CA VAL A 16 -31.34 15.52 -21.97
C VAL A 16 -31.24 15.46 -20.47
N ALA A 17 -31.39 16.59 -19.83
CA ALA A 17 -31.69 16.76 -18.42
C ALA A 17 -33.20 16.95 -18.22
N LEU A 18 -33.73 16.42 -17.11
CA LEU A 18 -34.88 16.95 -16.32
C LEU A 18 -35.06 15.99 -15.15
N ALA A 19 -34.93 16.30 -13.99
CA ALA A 19 -35.47 17.17 -12.92
C ALA A 19 -36.80 16.68 -12.31
N CYS A 20 -36.75 16.61 -10.96
CA CYS A 20 -37.78 16.81 -9.95
C CYS A 20 -38.62 15.67 -9.41
N GLY A 21 -38.53 15.52 -8.07
CA GLY A 21 -39.66 15.58 -7.12
C GLY A 21 -39.86 14.31 -6.31
N GLY A 22 -39.48 14.20 -5.08
CA GLY A 22 -40.08 14.65 -3.84
C GLY A 22 -41.08 13.64 -3.27
N ASN A 23 -40.74 13.12 -2.08
CA ASN A 23 -41.56 13.00 -0.85
C ASN A 23 -41.22 11.75 -0.03
N ASP A 24 -40.76 12.01 1.20
CA ASP A 24 -40.87 11.09 2.33
C ASP A 24 -42.34 10.84 2.71
N PRO A 25 -42.66 9.76 3.40
CA PRO A 25 -42.92 9.93 4.82
C PRO A 25 -42.33 8.83 5.75
N GLU A 26 -42.05 9.28 6.98
CA GLU A 26 -41.83 8.50 8.20
C GLU A 26 -42.92 7.43 8.45
N VAL A 27 -42.52 6.33 9.15
CA VAL A 27 -43.22 5.80 10.33
C VAL A 27 -42.38 4.75 11.06
N ASP A 28 -42.14 5.02 12.34
CA ASP A 28 -41.96 4.25 13.58
C ASP A 28 -41.73 2.72 13.58
N GLY A 29 -40.66 2.38 14.32
CA GLY A 29 -40.69 1.52 15.53
C GLY A 29 -40.70 0.00 15.34
N ILE A 30 -39.69 -0.68 15.90
CA ILE A 30 -39.78 -1.61 17.02
C ILE A 30 -38.46 -2.38 17.17
N THR A 31 -38.01 -2.37 18.41
CA THR A 31 -36.92 -3.11 19.06
C THR A 31 -36.83 -4.60 18.73
N GLY A 32 -35.60 -5.09 18.56
CA GLY A 32 -35.26 -6.50 18.59
C GLY A 32 -33.75 -6.68 18.64
N ALA A 33 -33.19 -6.75 19.86
CA ALA A 33 -31.80 -7.08 20.10
C ALA A 33 -31.53 -8.55 19.73
N THR A 34 -30.58 -8.79 18.87
CA THR A 34 -29.89 -10.07 18.76
C THR A 34 -28.40 -9.81 18.69
N GLU A 35 -27.69 -10.42 19.61
CA GLU A 35 -26.26 -10.34 19.83
C GLU A 35 -25.49 -10.77 18.58
N GLN A 36 -24.57 -9.91 18.17
CA GLN A 36 -23.60 -10.16 17.12
C GLN A 36 -22.33 -10.72 17.77
N PRO A 37 -21.77 -11.83 17.31
CA PRO A 37 -20.46 -12.29 17.79
C PRO A 37 -19.38 -11.33 17.30
N GLY A 38 -18.49 -10.98 18.23
CA GLY A 38 -17.46 -9.97 18.08
C GLY A 38 -16.63 -10.11 16.80
N GLY A 39 -16.70 -9.08 15.98
CA GLY A 39 -15.76 -8.83 14.94
C GLY A 39 -14.42 -8.46 15.56
N GLY A 40 -13.44 -9.35 15.41
CA GLY A 40 -12.05 -9.04 15.72
C GLY A 40 -11.61 -7.86 14.86
N ASN A 41 -11.28 -6.77 15.51
CA ASN A 41 -10.59 -5.63 14.91
C ASN A 41 -9.20 -6.11 14.49
N GLY A 42 -9.09 -6.65 13.30
CA GLY A 42 -7.82 -6.81 12.60
C GLY A 42 -7.34 -5.43 12.19
N SER A 43 -6.66 -4.75 13.12
CA SER A 43 -5.78 -3.64 12.78
C SER A 43 -4.71 -4.22 11.86
N GLY A 44 -4.95 -4.15 10.55
CA GLY A 44 -3.98 -4.49 9.54
C GLY A 44 -2.80 -3.53 9.70
N SER A 45 -1.80 -3.96 10.44
CA SER A 45 -0.47 -3.36 10.38
C SER A 45 -0.05 -3.45 8.92
N ALA A 46 -0.10 -2.34 8.20
CA ALA A 46 0.42 -2.25 6.84
C ALA A 46 1.88 -2.70 6.91
N THR A 47 2.16 -3.87 6.38
CA THR A 47 3.49 -4.47 6.40
C THR A 47 4.36 -3.64 5.48
N LEU A 48 5.28 -2.92 6.06
CA LEU A 48 6.35 -2.21 5.38
C LEU A 48 7.18 -3.25 4.63
N GLY A 49 7.30 -3.12 3.31
CA GLY A 49 8.00 -4.07 2.45
C GLY A 49 7.09 -4.68 1.38
N LYS A 50 7.69 -5.38 0.45
CA LYS A 50 6.94 -6.07 -0.61
C LYS A 50 6.08 -7.18 -0.02
N ARG A 51 4.75 -7.04 -0.17
CA ARG A 51 3.81 -8.05 0.28
C ARG A 51 3.74 -9.21 -0.69
N SER A 52 3.65 -10.42 -0.16
CA SER A 52 3.57 -11.64 -0.95
C SER A 52 2.28 -12.40 -0.66
N LEU A 53 1.59 -12.82 -1.71
CA LEU A 53 0.39 -13.65 -1.65
C LEU A 53 0.65 -15.00 -2.31
N VAL A 54 0.25 -16.09 -1.66
CA VAL A 54 0.19 -17.42 -2.26
C VAL A 54 -1.22 -17.70 -2.72
N VAL A 55 -1.42 -17.80 -4.03
CA VAL A 55 -2.65 -18.23 -4.66
C VAL A 55 -2.46 -19.65 -5.17
N TYR A 56 -3.28 -20.58 -4.71
CA TYR A 56 -3.10 -21.98 -5.09
C TYR A 56 -4.40 -22.78 -5.16
N PHE A 57 -4.35 -23.82 -5.96
CA PHE A 57 -5.35 -24.88 -5.95
C PHE A 57 -4.71 -26.18 -5.47
N SER A 58 -5.44 -26.97 -4.70
CA SER A 58 -5.04 -28.32 -4.27
C SER A 58 -6.23 -29.25 -4.20
N ARG A 59 -6.01 -30.53 -4.43
CA ARG A 59 -7.05 -31.56 -4.34
C ARG A 59 -6.64 -32.66 -3.35
N ALA A 60 -7.49 -32.90 -2.37
CA ALA A 60 -7.46 -34.10 -1.54
C ALA A 60 -8.03 -35.30 -2.33
N GLY A 61 -8.17 -36.45 -1.70
CA GLY A 61 -8.63 -37.68 -2.32
C GLY A 61 -7.52 -38.47 -2.97
N GLU A 62 -7.84 -39.33 -3.94
CA GLU A 62 -6.87 -40.19 -4.58
C GLU A 62 -5.99 -39.43 -5.57
N ASN A 63 -4.67 -39.53 -5.39
CA ASN A 63 -3.66 -38.84 -6.20
C ASN A 63 -2.68 -39.86 -6.84
N TRP A 64 -2.22 -39.53 -8.05
CA TRP A 64 -1.31 -40.36 -8.83
C TRP A 64 -0.07 -40.78 -8.05
N GLN A 65 0.18 -42.07 -7.93
CA GLN A 65 1.31 -42.70 -7.22
C GLN A 65 1.44 -42.35 -5.72
N VAL A 66 0.49 -41.56 -5.18
CA VAL A 66 0.48 -41.16 -3.77
C VAL A 66 -0.61 -41.87 -2.99
N GLY A 67 -1.69 -42.26 -3.67
CA GLY A 67 -2.88 -42.83 -3.07
C GLY A 67 -3.83 -41.77 -2.51
N ASN A 68 -4.70 -42.20 -1.60
CA ASN A 68 -5.69 -41.31 -0.99
C ASN A 68 -5.08 -40.45 0.10
N VAL A 69 -5.26 -39.14 0.03
CA VAL A 69 -4.73 -38.15 0.99
C VAL A 69 -5.82 -37.20 1.44
N GLU A 70 -5.87 -36.91 2.74
CA GLU A 70 -6.79 -35.94 3.34
C GLU A 70 -6.39 -34.50 2.98
N ARG A 71 -5.10 -34.23 2.86
CA ARG A 71 -4.55 -32.94 2.46
C ARG A 71 -3.80 -33.06 1.15
N GLY A 72 -4.23 -32.32 0.14
CA GLY A 72 -3.65 -32.40 -1.20
C GLY A 72 -2.17 -32.03 -1.24
N ASN A 73 -1.44 -32.56 -2.22
CA ASN A 73 0.01 -32.41 -2.33
C ASN A 73 0.46 -30.94 -2.39
N THR A 74 -0.22 -30.12 -3.17
CA THR A 74 0.11 -28.69 -3.29
C THR A 74 -0.15 -27.94 -1.99
N ALA A 75 -1.21 -28.28 -1.25
CA ALA A 75 -1.48 -27.69 0.05
C ALA A 75 -0.35 -27.96 1.07
N VAL A 76 0.24 -29.16 1.04
CA VAL A 76 1.42 -29.48 1.86
C VAL A 76 2.62 -28.59 1.48
N MET A 77 2.83 -28.33 0.19
CA MET A 77 3.89 -27.42 -0.26
C MET A 77 3.63 -25.98 0.23
N VAL A 78 2.38 -25.54 0.21
CA VAL A 78 1.99 -24.21 0.73
C VAL A 78 2.20 -24.12 2.24
N ASP A 79 1.98 -25.21 3.00
CA ASP A 79 2.30 -25.22 4.44
C ASP A 79 3.78 -24.93 4.70
N TYR A 80 4.69 -25.51 3.90
CA TYR A 80 6.12 -25.22 4.00
C TYR A 80 6.42 -23.76 3.62
N ILE A 81 5.80 -23.23 2.57
CA ILE A 81 5.97 -21.82 2.18
C ILE A 81 5.53 -20.89 3.32
N LYS A 82 4.34 -21.12 3.91
CA LYS A 82 3.84 -20.34 5.06
C LYS A 82 4.76 -20.36 6.28
N GLU A 83 5.36 -21.51 6.54
CA GLU A 83 6.29 -21.63 7.66
C GLU A 83 7.58 -20.85 7.41
N LEU A 84 8.07 -20.80 6.17
CA LEU A 84 9.40 -20.32 5.79
C LEU A 84 9.43 -18.91 5.18
N ALA A 85 8.28 -18.36 4.77
CA ALA A 85 8.17 -17.04 4.17
C ALA A 85 7.07 -16.19 4.83
N ASN A 86 7.17 -14.87 4.67
CA ASN A 86 6.13 -13.92 5.09
C ASN A 86 5.12 -13.79 3.95
N VAL A 87 4.04 -14.56 4.00
CA VAL A 87 3.02 -14.62 2.93
C VAL A 87 1.61 -14.68 3.50
N ASP A 88 0.69 -14.01 2.83
CA ASP A 88 -0.74 -14.28 2.94
C ASP A 88 -1.09 -15.43 1.99
N VAL A 89 -2.23 -16.10 2.20
CA VAL A 89 -2.61 -17.30 1.44
C VAL A 89 -4.07 -17.26 1.04
N PHE A 90 -4.33 -17.52 -0.24
CA PHE A 90 -5.66 -17.74 -0.79
C PHE A 90 -5.71 -19.11 -1.48
N GLU A 91 -6.54 -20.01 -0.97
CA GLU A 91 -6.83 -21.30 -1.60
C GLU A 91 -8.01 -21.16 -2.56
N ILE A 92 -7.80 -21.48 -3.82
CA ILE A 92 -8.86 -21.54 -4.82
C ILE A 92 -9.69 -22.80 -4.56
N VAL A 93 -10.81 -22.66 -3.86
CA VAL A 93 -11.72 -23.76 -3.54
C VAL A 93 -12.81 -23.83 -4.59
N PRO A 94 -12.92 -24.88 -5.41
CA PRO A 94 -13.95 -24.98 -6.43
C PRO A 94 -15.35 -24.98 -5.81
N GLU A 95 -16.32 -24.30 -6.43
CA GLU A 95 -17.72 -24.37 -6.02
C GLU A 95 -18.26 -25.78 -6.13
N LYS A 96 -17.97 -26.45 -7.25
CA LYS A 96 -18.26 -27.85 -7.46
C LYS A 96 -16.97 -28.66 -7.30
N PRO A 97 -16.87 -29.50 -6.24
CA PRO A 97 -15.68 -30.32 -6.03
C PRO A 97 -15.36 -31.20 -7.23
N TYR A 98 -14.07 -31.38 -7.50
CA TYR A 98 -13.61 -32.41 -8.44
C TYR A 98 -13.85 -33.82 -7.88
N PRO A 99 -13.98 -34.84 -8.72
CA PRO A 99 -14.14 -36.22 -8.26
C PRO A 99 -13.01 -36.65 -7.31
N GLU A 100 -13.33 -37.38 -6.27
CA GLU A 100 -12.34 -37.91 -5.31
C GLU A 100 -11.53 -39.06 -5.89
N ASP A 101 -12.19 -39.94 -6.69
CA ASP A 101 -11.52 -41.01 -7.43
C ASP A 101 -10.56 -40.41 -8.48
N TYR A 102 -9.35 -40.97 -8.56
CA TYR A 102 -8.33 -40.48 -9.47
C TYR A 102 -8.73 -40.59 -10.93
N MET A 103 -9.24 -41.76 -11.35
CA MET A 103 -9.58 -41.99 -12.74
C MET A 103 -10.82 -41.25 -13.19
N GLU A 104 -11.80 -41.04 -12.30
CA GLU A 104 -12.93 -40.18 -12.58
C GLU A 104 -12.54 -38.72 -12.76
N CYS A 105 -11.61 -38.23 -11.90
CA CYS A 105 -11.05 -36.91 -12.04
C CYS A 105 -10.28 -36.76 -13.36
N VAL A 106 -9.45 -37.73 -13.72
CA VAL A 106 -8.72 -37.74 -15.00
C VAL A 106 -9.64 -37.69 -16.19
N ARG A 107 -10.72 -38.53 -16.18
CA ARG A 107 -11.72 -38.53 -17.26
C ARG A 107 -12.44 -37.17 -17.34
N TYR A 108 -12.91 -36.64 -16.23
CA TYR A 108 -13.56 -35.34 -16.21
C TYR A 108 -12.65 -34.23 -16.79
N VAL A 109 -11.40 -34.18 -16.38
CA VAL A 109 -10.45 -33.17 -16.86
C VAL A 109 -10.15 -33.32 -18.35
N ASN A 110 -9.90 -34.56 -18.82
CA ASN A 110 -9.48 -34.78 -20.19
C ASN A 110 -10.63 -34.82 -21.21
N ASP A 111 -11.79 -35.29 -20.82
CA ASP A 111 -12.90 -35.49 -21.74
C ASP A 111 -13.93 -34.34 -21.70
N VAL A 112 -13.91 -33.55 -20.61
CA VAL A 112 -14.90 -32.48 -20.41
C VAL A 112 -14.23 -31.11 -20.22
N GLU A 113 -13.43 -30.94 -19.16
CA GLU A 113 -12.96 -29.62 -18.74
C GLU A 113 -12.01 -28.98 -19.76
N ILE A 114 -10.99 -29.70 -20.18
CA ILE A 114 -9.98 -29.18 -21.12
C ILE A 114 -10.58 -29.01 -22.53
N PRO A 115 -11.26 -30.02 -23.16
CA PRO A 115 -11.77 -29.88 -24.51
C PRO A 115 -12.83 -28.78 -24.65
N GLN A 116 -13.64 -28.55 -23.61
CA GLN A 116 -14.64 -27.50 -23.58
C GLN A 116 -14.08 -26.16 -23.11
N ASN A 117 -12.80 -26.09 -22.78
CA ASN A 117 -12.14 -24.90 -22.25
C ASN A 117 -12.88 -24.26 -21.07
N LEU A 118 -13.36 -25.09 -20.13
CA LEU A 118 -14.20 -24.64 -19.02
C LEU A 118 -13.43 -23.72 -18.07
N ARG A 119 -14.20 -22.89 -17.38
CA ARG A 119 -13.73 -22.03 -16.28
C ARG A 119 -14.48 -22.39 -15.01
N PRO A 120 -14.03 -23.41 -14.28
CA PRO A 120 -14.69 -23.80 -13.03
C PRO A 120 -14.76 -22.63 -12.07
N ALA A 121 -15.94 -22.37 -11.51
CA ALA A 121 -16.14 -21.34 -10.50
C ALA A 121 -15.51 -21.76 -9.16
N TYR A 122 -15.08 -20.77 -8.38
CA TYR A 122 -14.49 -20.97 -7.07
C TYR A 122 -15.16 -20.09 -6.01
N LYS A 123 -14.97 -20.44 -4.74
CA LYS A 123 -15.56 -19.77 -3.58
C LYS A 123 -14.63 -18.69 -3.05
N GLY A 124 -15.23 -17.59 -2.59
CA GLY A 124 -14.52 -16.48 -1.98
C GLY A 124 -13.74 -15.63 -2.99
N ASP A 125 -13.02 -14.68 -2.47
CA ASP A 125 -12.16 -13.79 -3.27
C ASP A 125 -11.00 -13.28 -2.44
N VAL A 126 -10.00 -12.65 -3.09
CA VAL A 126 -8.86 -12.01 -2.43
C VAL A 126 -9.21 -10.55 -2.17
N GLU A 127 -9.27 -10.18 -0.90
CA GLU A 127 -9.38 -8.77 -0.54
C GLU A 127 -8.07 -8.03 -0.83
N ASN A 128 -8.16 -6.85 -1.46
CA ASN A 128 -7.03 -5.96 -1.70
C ASN A 128 -5.84 -6.61 -2.46
N LEU A 129 -6.13 -7.38 -3.51
CA LEU A 129 -5.10 -8.04 -4.34
C LEU A 129 -4.08 -7.02 -4.90
N ALA A 130 -4.50 -5.78 -5.11
CA ALA A 130 -3.63 -4.69 -5.55
C ALA A 130 -2.46 -4.41 -4.60
N ASP A 131 -2.60 -4.68 -3.30
CA ASP A 131 -1.58 -4.40 -2.27
C ASP A 131 -0.38 -5.36 -2.31
N TYR A 132 -0.46 -6.46 -3.05
CA TYR A 132 0.61 -7.44 -3.14
C TYR A 132 1.54 -7.15 -4.31
N ASP A 133 2.84 -7.34 -4.09
CA ASP A 133 3.90 -7.18 -5.09
C ASP A 133 4.28 -8.51 -5.74
N ASN A 134 4.33 -9.57 -4.92
CA ASN A 134 4.72 -10.90 -5.34
C ASN A 134 3.53 -11.84 -5.26
N ILE A 135 3.23 -12.51 -6.34
CA ILE A 135 2.15 -13.49 -6.45
C ILE A 135 2.75 -14.87 -6.68
N PHE A 136 2.79 -15.68 -5.63
CA PHE A 136 3.01 -17.11 -5.77
C PHE A 136 1.75 -17.70 -6.39
N ILE A 137 1.88 -18.38 -7.51
CA ILE A 137 0.76 -19.02 -8.17
C ILE A 137 1.07 -20.49 -8.45
N GLY A 138 0.21 -21.37 -7.97
CA GLY A 138 0.51 -22.79 -8.04
C GLY A 138 -0.65 -23.75 -7.87
N GLY A 139 -0.34 -25.02 -8.08
CA GLY A 139 -1.26 -26.15 -8.00
C GLY A 139 -0.64 -27.43 -8.52
N PRO A 140 -1.41 -28.50 -8.67
CA PRO A 140 -0.95 -29.70 -9.35
C PRO A 140 -0.77 -29.46 -10.85
N ILE A 141 0.00 -30.33 -11.51
CA ILE A 141 0.00 -30.42 -12.97
C ILE A 141 -0.92 -31.57 -13.38
N TRP A 142 -2.00 -31.23 -14.09
CA TRP A 142 -2.97 -32.14 -14.65
C TRP A 142 -2.87 -32.17 -16.17
N SER A 143 -2.69 -33.35 -16.75
CA SER A 143 -2.56 -33.49 -18.22
C SER A 143 -1.57 -32.49 -18.84
N GLY A 144 -0.42 -32.29 -18.18
CA GLY A 144 0.68 -31.43 -18.64
C GLY A 144 0.47 -29.93 -18.45
N GLN A 145 -0.61 -29.48 -17.83
CA GLN A 145 -0.91 -28.07 -17.64
C GLN A 145 -1.46 -27.77 -16.25
N PRO A 146 -1.47 -26.49 -15.81
CA PRO A 146 -2.22 -26.06 -14.64
C PRO A 146 -3.72 -26.36 -14.78
N PRO A 147 -4.44 -26.73 -13.71
CA PRO A 147 -5.87 -26.91 -13.73
C PRO A 147 -6.61 -25.68 -14.24
N MET A 148 -7.73 -25.88 -14.94
CA MET A 148 -8.47 -24.78 -15.57
C MET A 148 -8.99 -23.75 -14.58
N ILE A 149 -9.21 -24.13 -13.31
CA ILE A 149 -9.63 -23.22 -12.25
C ILE A 149 -8.57 -22.15 -11.93
N ILE A 150 -7.29 -22.43 -12.18
CA ILE A 150 -6.21 -21.40 -12.09
C ILE A 150 -6.41 -20.33 -13.16
N ARG A 151 -6.84 -20.70 -14.36
CA ARG A 151 -7.18 -19.73 -15.41
C ARG A 151 -8.37 -18.87 -15.02
N THR A 152 -9.38 -19.46 -14.37
CA THR A 152 -10.53 -18.71 -13.87
C THR A 152 -10.08 -17.58 -12.95
N PHE A 153 -9.20 -17.89 -11.99
CA PHE A 153 -8.65 -16.87 -11.08
C PHE A 153 -7.86 -15.79 -11.82
N ILE A 154 -6.94 -16.18 -12.71
CA ILE A 154 -6.13 -15.22 -13.45
C ILE A 154 -6.99 -14.29 -14.30
N GLU A 155 -8.01 -14.82 -14.97
CA GLU A 155 -8.90 -14.04 -15.84
C GLU A 155 -9.80 -13.08 -15.04
N ALA A 156 -10.26 -13.50 -13.85
CA ALA A 156 -11.04 -12.65 -12.97
C ALA A 156 -10.25 -11.45 -12.43
N HIS A 157 -8.94 -11.62 -12.22
CA HIS A 157 -8.08 -10.62 -11.60
C HIS A 157 -6.99 -10.05 -12.54
N GLN A 158 -7.19 -10.14 -13.85
CA GLN A 158 -6.14 -9.79 -14.82
C GLN A 158 -5.62 -8.36 -14.68
N SER A 159 -6.48 -7.40 -14.36
CA SER A 159 -6.10 -6.00 -14.15
C SER A 159 -5.22 -5.82 -12.90
N GLU A 160 -5.59 -6.44 -11.79
CA GLU A 160 -4.91 -6.32 -10.50
C GLU A 160 -3.58 -7.08 -10.49
N LEU A 161 -3.49 -8.19 -11.23
CA LEU A 161 -2.29 -8.99 -11.41
C LEU A 161 -1.28 -8.37 -12.39
N SER A 162 -1.71 -7.38 -13.17
CA SER A 162 -0.82 -6.68 -14.10
C SER A 162 0.30 -5.94 -13.36
N GLY A 163 1.54 -6.09 -13.82
CA GLY A 163 2.71 -5.46 -13.21
C GLY A 163 3.27 -6.17 -11.97
N LYS A 164 2.64 -7.23 -11.48
CA LYS A 164 3.13 -8.00 -10.34
C LYS A 164 4.32 -8.90 -10.71
N THR A 165 5.09 -9.29 -9.69
CA THR A 165 6.13 -10.32 -9.83
C THR A 165 5.52 -11.69 -9.54
N PHE A 166 5.62 -12.63 -10.46
CA PHE A 166 5.07 -13.96 -10.27
C PHE A 166 6.12 -14.96 -9.80
N VAL A 167 5.70 -15.87 -8.93
CA VAL A 167 6.50 -16.95 -8.36
C VAL A 167 5.78 -18.28 -8.62
N PRO A 168 6.06 -18.94 -9.78
CA PRO A 168 5.37 -20.16 -10.15
C PRO A 168 5.81 -21.34 -9.26
N PHE A 169 4.87 -22.16 -8.81
CA PHE A 169 5.20 -23.36 -8.06
C PHE A 169 4.16 -24.46 -8.28
N GLY A 170 4.47 -25.68 -7.86
CA GLY A 170 3.46 -26.72 -7.91
C GLY A 170 3.97 -28.13 -7.64
N THR A 171 3.03 -29.08 -7.68
CA THR A 171 3.30 -30.51 -7.54
C THR A 171 2.96 -31.24 -8.83
N HIS A 172 3.69 -32.30 -9.14
CA HIS A 172 3.59 -33.02 -10.41
C HIS A 172 3.88 -34.51 -10.27
N GLY A 173 3.53 -35.30 -11.28
CA GLY A 173 3.83 -36.72 -11.38
C GLY A 173 5.13 -37.03 -12.17
N GLY A 174 6.09 -36.07 -12.27
CA GLY A 174 7.33 -36.21 -13.02
C GLY A 174 7.53 -35.17 -14.15
N SER A 175 6.51 -34.40 -14.52
CA SER A 175 6.56 -33.41 -15.63
C SER A 175 7.26 -32.09 -15.31
N GLY A 176 7.50 -31.78 -14.04
CA GLY A 176 7.91 -30.44 -13.62
C GLY A 176 6.76 -29.43 -13.67
N VAL A 177 7.08 -28.14 -13.57
CA VAL A 177 6.08 -27.04 -13.44
C VAL A 177 6.25 -25.91 -14.47
N SER A 178 7.02 -26.13 -15.54
CA SER A 178 7.27 -25.13 -16.57
C SER A 178 5.99 -24.61 -17.25
N SER A 179 4.92 -25.41 -17.24
CA SER A 179 3.61 -25.02 -17.76
C SER A 179 2.96 -23.88 -16.98
N TYR A 180 3.25 -23.70 -15.69
CA TYR A 180 2.84 -22.51 -14.91
C TYR A 180 3.50 -21.25 -15.44
N SER A 181 4.82 -21.29 -15.66
CA SER A 181 5.54 -20.15 -16.24
C SER A 181 5.04 -19.79 -17.64
N SER A 182 4.66 -20.80 -18.44
CA SER A 182 4.09 -20.61 -19.77
C SER A 182 2.68 -20.01 -19.70
N LEU A 183 1.86 -20.46 -18.76
CA LEU A 183 0.54 -19.91 -18.50
C LEU A 183 0.63 -18.43 -18.12
N ILE A 184 1.49 -18.06 -17.18
CA ILE A 184 1.68 -16.66 -16.75
C ILE A 184 2.09 -15.80 -17.95
N ARG A 185 3.04 -16.24 -18.77
CA ARG A 185 3.46 -15.50 -19.97
C ARG A 185 2.34 -15.31 -20.99
N SER A 186 1.40 -16.22 -21.07
CA SER A 186 0.27 -16.10 -22.00
C SER A 186 -0.69 -14.97 -21.63
N TYR A 187 -0.82 -14.65 -20.35
CA TYR A 187 -1.66 -13.54 -19.86
C TYR A 187 -0.86 -12.25 -19.64
N PHE A 188 0.40 -12.39 -19.20
CA PHE A 188 1.27 -11.28 -18.82
C PHE A 188 2.65 -11.42 -19.48
N PRO A 189 2.78 -11.12 -20.79
CA PRO A 189 4.02 -11.36 -21.55
C PRO A 189 5.27 -10.69 -20.97
N ASN A 190 5.09 -9.51 -20.35
CA ASN A 190 6.18 -8.69 -19.81
C ASN A 190 6.33 -8.81 -18.28
N ALA A 191 5.56 -9.70 -17.63
CA ALA A 191 5.64 -9.84 -16.18
C ALA A 191 6.98 -10.43 -15.75
N LYS A 192 7.52 -9.89 -14.66
CA LYS A 192 8.66 -10.50 -13.98
C LYS A 192 8.24 -11.84 -13.41
N GLN A 193 9.00 -12.88 -13.69
CA GLN A 193 8.85 -14.18 -13.06
C GLN A 193 10.14 -14.57 -12.35
N LEU A 194 10.02 -15.03 -11.11
CA LEU A 194 11.13 -15.61 -10.36
C LEU A 194 11.27 -17.09 -10.68
N GLU A 195 12.34 -17.70 -10.19
CA GLU A 195 12.59 -19.14 -10.34
C GLU A 195 11.38 -19.95 -9.84
N SER A 196 10.92 -20.91 -10.63
CA SER A 196 9.82 -21.79 -10.26
C SER A 196 10.30 -23.01 -9.48
N LEU A 197 9.47 -23.52 -8.56
CA LEU A 197 9.75 -24.77 -7.86
C LEU A 197 8.66 -25.81 -8.13
N GLY A 198 9.08 -26.98 -8.65
CA GLY A 198 8.26 -28.19 -8.75
C GLY A 198 8.75 -29.29 -7.83
N ILE A 199 7.80 -29.96 -7.15
CA ILE A 199 8.08 -31.13 -6.33
C ILE A 199 7.15 -32.27 -6.74
N ALA A 200 7.71 -33.47 -6.91
CA ALA A 200 6.88 -34.64 -7.21
C ALA A 200 5.91 -34.92 -6.05
N GLY A 201 4.68 -35.28 -6.37
CA GLY A 201 3.67 -35.61 -5.36
C GLY A 201 4.07 -36.72 -4.41
N THR A 202 4.85 -37.71 -4.90
CA THR A 202 5.44 -38.81 -4.11
C THR A 202 6.43 -38.31 -3.06
N ASP A 203 7.10 -37.19 -3.33
CA ASP A 203 8.22 -36.68 -2.51
C ASP A 203 7.79 -35.60 -1.52
N ILE A 204 6.68 -34.93 -1.80
CA ILE A 204 6.29 -33.69 -1.09
C ILE A 204 6.27 -33.82 0.43
N ARG A 205 5.96 -35.00 0.97
CA ARG A 205 5.89 -35.28 2.40
C ARG A 205 7.24 -35.72 3.01
N SER A 206 8.29 -35.81 2.19
CA SER A 206 9.64 -36.13 2.68
C SER A 206 10.27 -34.91 3.38
N ALA A 207 11.13 -35.17 4.36
CA ALA A 207 11.88 -34.10 5.05
C ALA A 207 12.73 -33.26 4.09
N SER A 208 13.25 -33.86 3.01
CA SER A 208 14.03 -33.17 1.99
C SER A 208 13.21 -32.15 1.19
N SER A 209 11.89 -32.34 1.08
CA SER A 209 11.03 -31.40 0.33
C SER A 209 10.90 -30.06 1.04
N LYS A 210 10.81 -30.04 2.36
CA LYS A 210 10.82 -28.78 3.12
C LYS A 210 12.15 -28.03 2.92
N THR A 211 13.28 -28.75 2.98
CA THR A 211 14.62 -28.16 2.70
C THR A 211 14.72 -27.62 1.26
N ARG A 212 14.10 -28.30 0.28
CA ARG A 212 14.05 -27.79 -1.11
C ARG A 212 13.25 -26.49 -1.20
N VAL A 213 12.13 -26.38 -0.51
CA VAL A 213 11.33 -25.13 -0.44
C VAL A 213 12.13 -24.03 0.24
N GLU A 214 12.81 -24.30 1.36
CA GLU A 214 13.65 -23.34 2.07
C GLU A 214 14.78 -22.80 1.17
N ASN A 215 15.54 -23.68 0.54
CA ASN A 215 16.62 -23.29 -0.36
C ASN A 215 16.12 -22.51 -1.57
N TRP A 216 14.94 -22.84 -2.10
CA TRP A 216 14.31 -22.10 -3.17
C TRP A 216 13.91 -20.69 -2.74
N LEU A 217 13.24 -20.54 -1.59
CA LEU A 217 12.85 -19.24 -1.04
C LEU A 217 14.07 -18.35 -0.81
N LYS A 218 15.17 -18.90 -0.27
CA LYS A 218 16.44 -18.17 -0.11
C LYS A 218 17.03 -17.70 -1.44
N ARG A 219 17.04 -18.56 -2.47
CA ARG A 219 17.56 -18.18 -3.80
C ARG A 219 16.75 -17.06 -4.46
N ILE A 220 15.43 -17.03 -4.25
CA ILE A 220 14.58 -15.98 -4.80
C ILE A 220 14.44 -14.77 -3.87
N GLY A 221 15.04 -14.78 -2.67
CA GLY A 221 15.05 -13.69 -1.70
C GLY A 221 13.69 -13.41 -1.04
N LEU A 222 12.86 -14.45 -0.90
CA LEU A 222 11.51 -14.36 -0.31
C LEU A 222 11.33 -15.22 0.95
N ASP A 223 12.40 -15.78 1.52
CA ASP A 223 12.38 -16.36 2.85
C ASP A 223 12.23 -15.28 3.93
N LYS A 224 11.84 -15.66 5.16
CA LYS A 224 11.62 -14.73 6.27
C LYS A 224 12.83 -13.87 6.60
N GLU A 225 14.02 -14.46 6.60
CA GLU A 225 15.25 -13.76 6.91
C GLU A 225 15.58 -12.71 5.84
N SER A 226 15.54 -13.08 4.56
CA SER A 226 15.79 -12.16 3.43
C SER A 226 14.78 -11.03 3.36
N THR A 227 13.50 -11.31 3.59
CA THR A 227 12.44 -10.29 3.57
C THR A 227 12.57 -9.32 4.74
N ASN A 228 12.90 -9.79 5.94
CA ASN A 228 13.12 -8.94 7.10
C ASN A 228 14.36 -8.05 6.92
N THR A 229 15.48 -8.61 6.43
CA THR A 229 16.71 -7.84 6.18
C THR A 229 16.49 -6.77 5.10
N ASN A 230 15.81 -7.09 4.01
CA ASN A 230 15.48 -6.11 2.97
C ASN A 230 14.57 -5.03 3.51
N TYR A 231 13.58 -5.40 4.32
CA TYR A 231 12.71 -4.46 5.01
C TYR A 231 13.50 -3.48 5.87
N ASP A 232 14.39 -3.98 6.74
CA ASP A 232 15.18 -3.13 7.63
C ASP A 232 16.09 -2.17 6.85
N ASN A 233 16.71 -2.63 5.76
CA ASN A 233 17.54 -1.80 4.89
C ASN A 233 16.72 -0.73 4.15
N ASP A 234 15.54 -1.09 3.62
CA ASP A 234 14.64 -0.14 2.94
C ASP A 234 14.12 0.92 3.92
N MET A 235 13.88 0.52 5.18
CA MET A 235 13.44 1.43 6.23
C MET A 235 14.54 2.39 6.66
N GLU A 236 15.78 1.92 6.82
CA GLU A 236 16.91 2.79 7.16
C GLU A 236 17.17 3.80 6.05
N LYS A 237 17.17 3.36 4.81
CA LYS A 237 17.27 4.25 3.65
C LYS A 237 16.14 5.29 3.60
N ALA A 238 14.90 4.87 3.85
CA ALA A 238 13.76 5.79 3.92
C ALA A 238 13.91 6.81 5.05
N ARG A 239 14.49 6.41 6.18
CA ARG A 239 14.79 7.30 7.30
C ARG A 239 15.82 8.34 6.92
N GLU A 240 16.92 7.94 6.27
CA GLU A 240 17.94 8.85 5.75
C GLU A 240 17.36 9.86 4.74
N GLU A 241 16.54 9.38 3.81
CA GLU A 241 15.87 10.25 2.82
C GLU A 241 14.93 11.27 3.48
N ILE A 242 14.20 10.89 4.53
CA ILE A 242 13.33 11.80 5.29
C ILE A 242 14.19 12.83 6.08
N GLN A 243 15.29 12.41 6.68
CA GLN A 243 16.21 13.34 7.35
C GLN A 243 16.80 14.36 6.36
N GLN A 244 17.18 13.91 5.16
CA GLN A 244 17.60 14.78 4.08
C GLN A 244 16.49 15.75 3.66
N TYR A 245 15.26 15.25 3.47
CA TYR A 245 14.09 16.09 3.19
C TYR A 245 13.93 17.21 4.24
N LEU A 246 14.01 16.90 5.52
CA LEU A 246 13.88 17.89 6.60
C LEU A 246 14.99 18.94 6.55
N SER A 247 16.22 18.53 6.28
CA SER A 247 17.35 19.44 6.11
C SER A 247 17.17 20.38 4.91
N GLU A 248 16.78 19.82 3.77
CA GLU A 248 16.49 20.58 2.55
C GLU A 248 15.30 21.54 2.74
N TRP A 249 14.27 21.10 3.48
CA TRP A 249 13.12 21.92 3.84
C TRP A 249 13.54 23.17 4.63
N CYS A 250 14.34 23.00 5.69
CA CYS A 250 14.82 24.12 6.47
C CYS A 250 15.69 25.07 5.65
N LYS A 251 16.59 24.52 4.84
CA LYS A 251 17.44 25.32 3.97
C LYS A 251 16.63 26.13 2.97
N ALA A 252 15.68 25.51 2.29
CA ALA A 252 14.84 26.18 1.31
C ALA A 252 13.96 27.28 1.93
N MET A 253 13.50 27.11 3.19
CA MET A 253 12.80 28.16 3.92
C MET A 253 13.72 29.37 4.21
N VAL A 254 14.94 29.13 4.67
CA VAL A 254 15.92 30.22 4.97
C VAL A 254 16.37 30.91 3.70
N ASP A 255 16.58 30.18 2.61
CA ASP A 255 16.98 30.73 1.31
C ASP A 255 15.83 31.40 0.55
N ALA A 256 14.59 31.31 1.05
CA ALA A 256 13.35 31.70 0.35
C ALA A 256 13.22 31.05 -1.04
N ASP A 257 13.72 29.81 -1.19
CA ASP A 257 13.65 29.04 -2.44
C ASP A 257 12.24 28.46 -2.63
N THR A 258 11.36 29.28 -3.17
CA THR A 258 9.95 28.91 -3.35
C THR A 258 9.72 27.83 -4.39
N GLU A 259 10.61 27.68 -5.37
CA GLU A 259 10.55 26.58 -6.35
C GLU A 259 10.81 25.25 -5.67
N LYS A 260 11.90 25.17 -4.88
CA LYS A 260 12.22 23.99 -4.08
C LYS A 260 11.10 23.68 -3.08
N LEU A 261 10.65 24.67 -2.32
CA LEU A 261 9.55 24.51 -1.35
C LEU A 261 8.27 24.00 -2.01
N SER A 262 7.92 24.54 -3.19
CA SER A 262 6.76 24.08 -3.95
C SER A 262 6.88 22.61 -4.34
N SER A 263 8.08 22.17 -4.75
CA SER A 263 8.32 20.77 -5.12
C SER A 263 8.26 19.78 -3.96
N MET A 264 8.35 20.27 -2.72
CA MET A 264 8.32 19.49 -1.48
C MET A 264 6.93 19.37 -0.85
N LEU A 265 5.93 20.04 -1.42
CA LEU A 265 4.54 20.11 -0.93
C LEU A 265 3.57 19.55 -1.95
N ALA A 266 2.59 18.79 -1.49
CA ALA A 266 1.41 18.44 -2.30
C ALA A 266 0.62 19.69 -2.68
N ASP A 267 -0.08 19.65 -3.84
CA ASP A 267 -0.76 20.83 -4.36
C ASP A 267 -1.98 21.24 -3.53
N ASP A 268 -2.63 20.29 -2.88
CA ASP A 268 -3.83 20.50 -2.06
C ASP A 268 -3.53 20.68 -0.56
N ILE A 269 -2.25 20.83 -0.20
CA ILE A 269 -1.87 20.98 1.21
C ILE A 269 -2.38 22.29 1.79
N ILE A 270 -2.83 22.21 3.03
CA ILE A 270 -3.18 23.39 3.84
C ILE A 270 -2.17 23.51 4.97
N LEU A 271 -1.45 24.60 4.98
CA LEU A 271 -0.46 24.91 5.99
C LEU A 271 -1.10 25.70 7.14
N ARG A 272 -0.76 25.35 8.37
CA ARG A 272 -1.31 26.01 9.55
C ARG A 272 -0.20 26.77 10.28
N HIS A 273 -0.43 28.06 10.44
CA HIS A 273 0.45 28.93 11.21
C HIS A 273 0.20 28.79 12.73
N ILE A 274 1.19 29.15 13.55
CA ILE A 274 1.10 29.15 15.04
C ILE A 274 -0.08 29.98 15.58
N THR A 275 -0.54 30.97 14.83
CA THR A 275 -1.70 31.78 15.17
C THR A 275 -3.03 31.07 14.93
N GLY A 276 -3.00 29.84 14.39
CA GLY A 276 -4.18 29.11 13.94
C GLY A 276 -4.69 29.49 12.55
N GLN A 277 -4.09 30.48 11.89
CA GLN A 277 -4.40 30.83 10.51
C GLN A 277 -3.96 29.68 9.58
N THR A 278 -4.80 29.38 8.60
CA THR A 278 -4.51 28.40 7.57
C THR A 278 -4.23 29.11 6.24
N GLN A 279 -3.31 28.55 5.47
CA GLN A 279 -2.90 29.06 4.16
C GLN A 279 -2.84 27.89 3.18
N THR A 280 -3.24 28.14 1.96
CA THR A 280 -2.94 27.26 0.84
C THR A 280 -1.45 27.24 0.56
N LYS A 281 -0.97 26.25 -0.18
CA LYS A 281 0.42 26.16 -0.65
C LYS A 281 0.85 27.49 -1.29
N GLN A 282 0.04 28.03 -2.22
CA GLN A 282 0.39 29.25 -2.95
C GLN A 282 0.47 30.47 -2.04
N GLU A 283 -0.54 30.67 -1.17
CA GLU A 283 -0.54 31.81 -0.23
C GLU A 283 0.70 31.80 0.66
N TRP A 284 1.12 30.64 1.13
CA TRP A 284 2.33 30.52 1.96
C TRP A 284 3.62 30.80 1.17
N LEU A 285 3.71 30.27 -0.05
CA LEU A 285 4.88 30.52 -0.93
C LEU A 285 4.98 32.01 -1.31
N ASP A 286 3.86 32.70 -1.55
CA ASP A 286 3.83 34.11 -1.84
C ASP A 286 4.32 34.96 -0.64
N GLU A 287 3.96 34.56 0.58
CA GLU A 287 4.45 35.25 1.79
C GLU A 287 5.94 35.01 2.02
N VAL A 288 6.49 33.83 1.70
CA VAL A 288 7.91 33.55 1.72
C VAL A 288 8.64 34.38 0.64
N ALA A 289 8.14 34.37 -0.59
CA ALA A 289 8.71 35.12 -1.71
C ALA A 289 8.73 36.64 -1.49
N SER A 290 7.70 37.17 -0.85
CA SER A 290 7.62 38.61 -0.54
C SER A 290 8.45 39.05 0.67
N GLY A 291 9.02 38.11 1.42
CA GLY A 291 9.68 38.38 2.69
C GLY A 291 8.71 38.72 3.83
N SER A 292 7.42 38.56 3.64
CA SER A 292 6.43 38.68 4.74
C SER A 292 6.64 37.60 5.79
N MET A 293 7.11 36.43 5.36
CA MET A 293 7.67 35.36 6.19
C MET A 293 9.16 35.17 5.82
N ASP A 294 10.04 35.87 6.52
CA ASP A 294 11.46 35.85 6.28
C ASP A 294 12.17 35.04 7.37
N TYR A 295 12.65 33.85 7.00
CA TYR A 295 13.29 32.88 7.91
C TYR A 295 14.80 33.08 7.91
N HIS A 296 15.40 33.40 9.06
CA HIS A 296 16.82 33.67 9.19
C HIS A 296 17.62 32.43 9.63
N ASN A 297 17.04 31.61 10.51
CA ASN A 297 17.66 30.37 10.99
C ASN A 297 16.58 29.40 11.46
N ILE A 298 16.76 28.11 11.14
CA ILE A 298 15.90 27.03 11.60
C ILE A 298 16.78 25.89 12.11
N GLU A 299 16.66 25.57 13.38
CA GLU A 299 17.26 24.39 13.99
C GLU A 299 16.18 23.35 14.28
N GLN A 300 16.43 22.10 13.94
CA GLN A 300 15.52 20.99 14.24
C GLN A 300 16.14 20.09 15.30
N ARG A 301 15.30 19.63 16.25
CA ARG A 301 15.67 18.71 17.33
C ARG A 301 14.59 17.68 17.53
N ASP A 302 14.94 16.60 18.21
CA ASP A 302 14.00 15.55 18.65
C ASP A 302 13.19 14.98 17.48
N VAL A 303 13.84 14.76 16.34
CA VAL A 303 13.19 14.22 15.13
C VAL A 303 12.81 12.75 15.39
N ASN A 304 11.52 12.47 15.32
CA ASN A 304 10.97 11.13 15.40
C ASN A 304 10.21 10.82 14.11
N ILE A 305 10.57 9.72 13.46
CA ILE A 305 9.98 9.25 12.21
C ILE A 305 9.23 7.96 12.50
N ASN A 306 7.91 8.01 12.39
CA ASN A 306 7.02 6.87 12.55
C ASN A 306 6.45 6.47 11.19
N PHE A 307 6.93 5.35 10.65
CA PHE A 307 6.45 4.85 9.38
C PHE A 307 5.06 4.20 9.52
N ILE A 308 4.13 4.63 8.69
CA ILE A 308 2.82 3.99 8.53
C ILE A 308 2.95 2.81 7.55
N ASN A 309 3.74 3.01 6.48
CA ASN A 309 4.14 2.00 5.50
C ASN A 309 5.41 2.47 4.77
N SER A 310 5.94 1.71 3.82
CA SER A 310 7.16 2.05 3.07
C SER A 310 7.10 3.38 2.30
N GLU A 311 5.89 3.86 2.05
CA GLU A 311 5.63 5.04 1.22
C GLU A 311 5.01 6.20 2.02
N THR A 312 4.77 6.02 3.34
CA THR A 312 4.12 7.04 4.17
C THR A 312 4.69 7.03 5.58
N ALA A 313 5.04 8.22 6.09
CA ALA A 313 5.53 8.40 7.45
C ALA A 313 4.93 9.64 8.12
N ASP A 314 4.66 9.53 9.42
CA ASP A 314 4.39 10.66 10.29
C ASP A 314 5.70 11.08 10.95
N VAL A 315 6.06 12.35 10.79
CA VAL A 315 7.31 12.91 11.33
C VAL A 315 6.98 13.98 12.35
N SER A 316 7.51 13.84 13.56
CA SER A 316 7.39 14.84 14.61
C SER A 316 8.77 15.36 14.99
N PHE A 317 8.88 16.67 15.26
CA PHE A 317 10.15 17.32 15.64
C PHE A 317 9.91 18.66 16.30
N THR A 318 10.93 19.14 17.00
CA THR A 318 10.98 20.48 17.56
C THR A 318 11.79 21.38 16.64
N SER A 319 11.23 22.53 16.22
CA SER A 319 11.96 23.58 15.50
C SER A 319 12.21 24.77 16.39
N ILE A 320 13.45 25.30 16.35
CA ILE A 320 13.81 26.60 16.86
C ILE A 320 13.99 27.51 15.66
N ILE A 321 13.05 28.43 15.45
CA ILE A 321 12.96 29.26 14.26
C ILE A 321 13.21 30.69 14.63
N THR A 322 14.27 31.30 14.07
CA THR A 322 14.51 32.75 14.10
C THR A 322 14.07 33.34 12.78
N ALA A 323 13.14 34.28 12.82
CA ALA A 323 12.51 34.81 11.61
C ALA A 323 11.96 36.23 11.83
N THR A 324 11.66 36.93 10.74
CA THR A 324 10.82 38.13 10.72
C THR A 324 9.49 37.78 10.10
N ILE A 325 8.45 37.63 10.89
CA ILE A 325 7.10 37.23 10.43
C ILE A 325 6.16 38.43 10.50
N TRP A 326 5.67 38.87 9.35
CA TRP A 326 4.82 40.06 9.21
C TRP A 326 5.39 41.29 9.95
N GLY A 327 6.71 41.51 9.79
CA GLY A 327 7.44 42.62 10.39
C GLY A 327 7.76 42.47 11.88
N SER A 328 7.48 41.31 12.47
CA SER A 328 7.87 41.01 13.86
C SER A 328 9.07 40.04 13.89
N TYR A 329 10.21 40.52 14.34
CA TYR A 329 11.39 39.68 14.55
C TYR A 329 11.29 38.90 15.86
N GLY A 330 11.66 37.61 15.85
CA GLY A 330 11.65 36.79 17.04
C GLY A 330 12.29 35.43 16.82
N THR A 331 12.40 34.69 17.93
CA THR A 331 12.79 33.27 17.92
C THR A 331 11.69 32.48 18.60
N TRP A 332 11.19 31.41 17.93
CA TRP A 332 10.10 30.58 18.38
C TRP A 332 10.53 29.12 18.47
N THR A 333 10.11 28.44 19.53
CA THR A 333 10.24 26.98 19.66
C THR A 333 8.89 26.36 19.34
N LEU A 334 8.83 25.52 18.33
CA LEU A 334 7.60 24.91 17.81
C LEU A 334 7.73 23.40 17.81
N HIS A 335 6.70 22.71 18.28
CA HIS A 335 6.55 21.27 18.07
C HIS A 335 5.74 21.05 16.80
N ASN A 336 6.33 20.39 15.84
CA ASN A 336 5.75 20.15 14.54
C ASN A 336 5.41 18.68 14.33
N THR A 337 4.35 18.43 13.58
CA THR A 337 4.05 17.14 12.99
C THR A 337 3.78 17.35 11.51
N MET A 338 4.19 16.40 10.69
CA MET A 338 3.88 16.40 9.26
C MET A 338 3.76 14.97 8.76
N ARG A 339 2.87 14.74 7.81
CA ARG A 339 2.80 13.50 7.05
C ARG A 339 3.58 13.66 5.76
N LEU A 340 4.48 12.72 5.53
CA LEU A 340 5.22 12.59 4.29
C LEU A 340 4.73 11.36 3.54
N ALA A 341 4.54 11.48 2.23
CA ALA A 341 4.28 10.37 1.33
C ALA A 341 5.30 10.36 0.20
N ARG A 342 5.67 9.17 -0.26
CA ARG A 342 6.57 9.00 -1.39
C ARG A 342 5.75 9.03 -2.68
N ILE A 343 5.88 10.10 -3.45
CA ILE A 343 5.19 10.31 -4.72
C ILE A 343 6.24 10.39 -5.83
N ASN A 344 6.14 9.53 -6.83
CA ASN A 344 7.13 9.43 -7.92
C ASN A 344 8.58 9.27 -7.39
N GLY A 345 8.75 8.46 -6.34
CA GLY A 345 10.05 8.17 -5.72
C GLY A 345 10.64 9.28 -4.84
N ARG A 346 9.89 10.34 -4.53
CA ARG A 346 10.32 11.45 -3.66
C ARG A 346 9.38 11.61 -2.48
N TRP A 347 9.93 11.92 -1.32
CA TRP A 347 9.13 12.30 -0.17
C TRP A 347 8.55 13.70 -0.36
N ILE A 348 7.24 13.82 -0.16
CA ILE A 348 6.45 15.07 -0.31
C ILE A 348 5.56 15.19 0.92
N ARG A 349 5.49 16.40 1.48
CA ARG A 349 4.55 16.69 2.57
C ARG A 349 3.14 16.71 2.00
N VAL A 350 2.30 15.84 2.53
CA VAL A 350 0.89 15.70 2.14
C VAL A 350 -0.03 16.18 3.26
N LYS A 351 -1.29 16.35 2.95
CA LYS A 351 -2.32 16.63 3.94
C LYS A 351 -2.39 15.49 4.93
N ASP A 352 -2.32 15.80 6.21
CA ASP A 352 -2.56 14.87 7.27
C ASP A 352 -4.03 14.89 7.70
N ASP A 353 -4.56 13.74 8.13
CA ASP A 353 -5.91 13.65 8.71
C ASP A 353 -5.98 14.20 10.13
N TYR A 354 -4.82 14.51 10.68
CA TYR A 354 -4.73 15.23 11.94
C TYR A 354 -4.94 16.71 11.64
N THR A 355 -5.84 17.33 12.36
CA THR A 355 -5.78 18.77 12.58
C THR A 355 -4.45 19.04 13.28
N SER A 356 -3.36 19.07 12.52
CA SER A 356 -2.01 19.32 13.02
C SER A 356 -1.98 20.73 13.57
N GLY A 357 -2.53 20.83 14.77
CA GLY A 357 -2.28 21.95 15.63
C GLY A 357 -0.90 21.74 16.20
N ILE A 358 -0.13 22.78 16.31
CA ILE A 358 1.02 22.86 17.16
C ILE A 358 0.57 22.36 18.55
N ASN A 359 0.91 21.11 18.89
CA ASN A 359 0.59 20.55 20.19
C ASN A 359 1.63 21.02 21.19
N GLN A 360 1.19 21.91 22.06
CA GLN A 360 1.83 22.36 23.31
C GLN A 360 3.24 22.97 23.23
N ILE A 361 3.30 24.19 23.66
CA ILE A 361 4.49 24.89 24.10
C ILE A 361 4.89 24.27 25.45
N GLY A 362 5.95 23.45 25.45
CA GLY A 362 6.57 22.99 26.69
C GLY A 362 7.33 24.12 27.39
N SER A 363 6.98 24.44 28.63
CA SER A 363 7.70 25.40 29.43
C SER A 363 9.02 24.81 29.92
N THR A 364 10.15 25.19 29.33
CA THR A 364 11.46 25.09 29.99
C THR A 364 12.04 26.48 30.12
N SER A 365 12.34 26.81 31.36
CA SER A 365 12.86 28.10 31.83
C SER A 365 14.19 28.49 31.23
N SER A 366 14.32 29.78 31.02
CA SER A 366 15.52 30.62 30.82
C SER A 366 16.02 30.79 29.40
N THR A 367 15.32 31.63 28.67
CA THR A 367 15.81 32.72 27.81
C THR A 367 14.60 33.54 27.42
N ASN A 368 14.74 34.85 27.17
CA ASN A 368 13.64 35.79 26.82
C ASN A 368 12.96 35.46 25.46
N VAL A 369 12.53 34.24 25.27
CA VAL A 369 11.80 33.81 24.05
C VAL A 369 10.32 33.89 24.37
N PRO A 370 9.52 34.63 23.60
CA PRO A 370 8.07 34.68 23.82
C PRO A 370 7.41 33.33 23.52
N GLU A 371 6.69 32.80 24.47
CA GLU A 371 5.88 31.58 24.30
C GLU A 371 4.44 31.95 23.90
N TYR A 372 3.88 31.23 22.92
CA TYR A 372 2.52 31.43 22.42
C TYR A 372 1.65 30.18 22.66
N THR A 373 0.37 30.38 22.95
CA THR A 373 -0.63 29.31 22.95
C THR A 373 -1.19 29.06 21.56
N LEU A 374 -1.92 27.96 21.37
CA LEU A 374 -2.68 27.64 20.15
C LEU A 374 -3.58 28.77 19.60
N GLY A 375 -3.90 29.76 20.38
CA GLY A 375 -4.62 30.97 19.98
C GLY A 375 -3.74 32.19 19.67
N GLY A 376 -2.42 32.03 19.57
CA GLY A 376 -1.49 33.13 19.33
C GLY A 376 -1.35 34.11 20.51
N VAL A 377 -1.74 33.71 21.72
CA VAL A 377 -1.69 34.54 22.93
C VAL A 377 -0.35 34.35 23.62
N LEU A 378 0.37 35.45 23.84
CA LEU A 378 1.60 35.47 24.66
C LEU A 378 1.33 34.97 26.09
N THR A 379 2.09 33.95 26.51
CA THR A 379 2.10 33.51 27.91
C THR A 379 3.18 34.30 28.64
N LYS A 380 2.77 35.08 29.63
CA LYS A 380 3.62 35.86 30.53
C LYS A 380 4.45 37.01 29.91
N GLY A 381 3.83 38.19 29.85
CA GLY A 381 4.58 39.46 29.95
C GLY A 381 5.45 39.91 28.78
N GLY A 382 5.63 39.10 27.76
CA GLY A 382 6.43 39.43 26.57
C GLY A 382 5.72 40.36 25.59
N LYS A 383 6.50 41.10 24.81
CA LYS A 383 6.01 41.87 23.67
C LYS A 383 5.73 40.91 22.51
N GLY A 384 4.61 41.01 21.79
CA GLY A 384 4.34 40.15 20.67
C GLY A 384 3.04 40.45 19.94
N ILE A 385 2.68 39.61 18.98
CA ILE A 385 1.49 39.77 18.17
C ILE A 385 0.33 38.98 18.80
N ILE A 386 -0.76 39.67 19.02
CA ILE A 386 -2.02 39.09 19.50
C ILE A 386 -3.04 39.21 18.37
N ILE A 387 -3.67 38.12 18.01
CA ILE A 387 -4.83 38.13 17.11
C ILE A 387 -6.10 37.92 17.93
N LYS A 388 -6.95 38.92 17.95
CA LYS A 388 -8.27 38.88 18.60
C LYS A 388 -9.32 39.28 17.57
N ASN A 389 -10.34 38.41 17.38
CA ASN A 389 -11.44 38.66 16.45
C ASN A 389 -10.98 38.96 15.00
N LYS A 390 -10.05 38.14 14.48
CA LYS A 390 -9.47 38.32 13.14
C LYS A 390 -8.71 39.64 12.90
N ARG A 391 -8.36 40.37 13.96
CA ARG A 391 -7.55 41.61 13.87
C ARG A 391 -6.21 41.41 14.60
N LYS A 392 -5.15 41.89 13.99
CA LYS A 392 -3.79 41.83 14.52
C LYS A 392 -3.56 43.01 15.49
N TYR A 393 -3.04 42.71 16.67
CA TYR A 393 -2.63 43.71 17.66
C TYR A 393 -1.17 43.47 18.02
N ILE A 394 -0.41 44.57 18.09
CA ILE A 394 0.96 44.54 18.60
C ILE A 394 0.93 45.00 20.05
N ARG A 395 1.37 44.17 20.97
CA ARG A 395 1.55 44.52 22.37
C ARG A 395 2.94 45.14 22.50
N LYS A 396 3.01 46.44 22.79
CA LYS A 396 4.24 47.17 23.02
C LYS A 396 4.81 46.85 24.39
#